data_1b795a1a204f00f38401ba7ae911fbaf
#
_entry.id   1b795a1a204f00f38401ba7ae911fbaf
#
_cell.length_a   1.000
_cell.length_b   1.000
_cell.length_c   1.000
_cell.angle_alpha   90.00
_cell.angle_beta   90.00
_cell.angle_gamma   90.00
#
_symmetry.space_group_name_H-M   'P 1'
#
loop_
_entity.id
_entity.type
_entity.pdbx_description
1 polymer ?
#
loop_
_entity_poly.entity_id
_entity_poly.type
_entity_poly.pdbx_seq_one_letter_code
_entity_poly.pdbx_strand_id
1 'polypeptide(L)'
;MSGIKRQKITDLTELVRGGKRLPAWLVLWAEKKLGLHALNVAHDKIEDDWDAGSQDNFFKLACKHLNLNYELEGLENIPKEGPCVIVSNHPHGMSDGLMFGDIAMKVRSDVRIVVNEFLHHVRGMRPYQITVDVYGGEAAKRANMQGMREMLRWLKDGHCLLVFPSGSAATWSWQDKRVIDDPWQQNISAIIRKTGAAVVPMHFSGHNGLFFQTLSVIAKGVRSNFLAREILRDGKTLHKVRIGKPINPSTLAITETDEELSDFLRLNSMMLRYPRTAHSAAVATSEREPIAESIPSEQLEAEINALPADCLCAHNESAHLNVYAAKASQIPLMMREIGIQREITFRAVGEGTGKSIDLDEYDPHYEHLIMWNTQDRKLVGAYRIGRTDVIMDGPKGFKGIYNSAFFNFSQKLQKILRRGIEMGRAFITPDYQRHPASLDTLWMGIGKYLCKHPEYHYLYGTVSISSEYEPSTRSLILSYLQHHCMNEELAKEVKAYFPPKSLKLNSEDERLIPKGLKDVRLLGHMVSDLEKDGKHIPVLLKQYMRLGGRMLSFGIDEDFGGTLDGLVLVDMCKAPSRILKRFCGKDYVPIPDEASPTDS
;
A
#
# COMPACT_ATOMS: atom_id res chain seq x y z
N MET A 1 -21.61 26.09 -50.81
CA MET A 1 -21.14 25.76 -49.46
C MET A 1 -19.79 26.43 -49.24
N SER A 2 -19.76 27.53 -48.51
CA SER A 2 -18.56 28.33 -48.26
C SER A 2 -17.66 27.55 -47.34
N GLY A 3 -16.45 27.14 -47.83
CA GLY A 3 -15.46 26.45 -47.05
C GLY A 3 -14.99 27.31 -45.90
N ILE A 4 -15.49 27.04 -44.71
CA ILE A 4 -14.92 27.57 -43.46
C ILE A 4 -13.49 27.02 -43.38
N LYS A 5 -12.50 27.90 -43.54
CA LYS A 5 -11.07 27.53 -43.31
C LYS A 5 -10.98 27.11 -41.85
N ARG A 6 -10.94 25.81 -41.59
CA ARG A 6 -10.71 25.26 -40.24
C ARG A 6 -9.30 25.64 -39.77
N GLN A 7 -9.20 26.09 -38.53
CA GLN A 7 -7.91 26.42 -37.92
C GLN A 7 -7.17 25.13 -37.66
N LYS A 8 -5.96 24.98 -38.22
CA LYS A 8 -5.09 23.82 -37.90
C LYS A 8 -4.75 23.83 -36.42
N ILE A 9 -4.69 22.64 -35.78
CA ILE A 9 -4.23 22.50 -34.39
C ILE A 9 -2.81 23.02 -34.24
N THR A 10 -1.96 22.74 -35.24
CA THR A 10 -0.57 23.21 -35.30
C THR A 10 -0.22 23.56 -36.73
N ASP A 11 0.29 24.77 -36.93
CA ASP A 11 0.79 25.25 -38.21
C ASP A 11 2.27 25.63 -38.05
N LEU A 12 3.18 24.87 -38.72
CA LEU A 12 4.60 25.16 -38.69
C LEU A 12 4.95 26.52 -39.33
N THR A 13 4.06 27.09 -40.12
CA THR A 13 4.25 28.44 -40.69
C THR A 13 4.19 29.53 -39.63
N GLU A 14 3.48 29.29 -38.50
CA GLU A 14 3.44 30.21 -37.36
C GLU A 14 4.63 30.06 -36.42
N LEU A 15 5.27 28.89 -36.41
CA LEU A 15 6.46 28.60 -35.57
C LEU A 15 7.75 29.21 -36.09
N VAL A 16 7.82 29.57 -37.38
CA VAL A 16 8.98 30.22 -37.98
C VAL A 16 8.92 31.74 -37.74
N ARG A 17 9.13 32.16 -36.49
CA ARG A 17 9.33 33.59 -36.16
C ARG A 17 10.65 34.07 -36.75
N GLY A 18 10.60 34.88 -37.79
CA GLY A 18 11.79 35.47 -38.36
C GLY A 18 11.72 35.90 -39.83
N GLY A 19 10.52 36.04 -40.40
CA GLY A 19 10.32 36.73 -41.68
C GLY A 19 10.77 35.99 -42.95
N LYS A 20 11.36 34.81 -42.90
CA LYS A 20 11.65 33.98 -44.07
C LYS A 20 10.63 32.87 -44.21
N ARG A 21 9.72 33.00 -45.19
CA ARG A 21 8.78 31.94 -45.54
C ARG A 21 9.51 30.74 -46.09
N LEU A 22 9.46 29.61 -45.39
CA LEU A 22 9.94 28.34 -45.92
C LEU A 22 9.11 27.92 -47.15
N PRO A 23 9.70 27.25 -48.14
CA PRO A 23 8.94 26.72 -49.29
C PRO A 23 7.83 25.77 -48.80
N ALA A 24 6.63 25.90 -49.38
CA ALA A 24 5.45 25.12 -48.95
C ALA A 24 5.70 23.58 -48.92
N TRP A 25 6.48 23.08 -49.88
CA TRP A 25 6.84 21.67 -49.93
C TRP A 25 7.70 21.21 -48.71
N LEU A 26 8.58 22.08 -48.20
CA LEU A 26 9.43 21.80 -47.06
C LEU A 26 8.61 21.79 -45.76
N VAL A 27 7.69 22.74 -45.64
CA VAL A 27 6.72 22.79 -44.53
C VAL A 27 5.86 21.52 -44.52
N LEU A 28 5.29 21.14 -45.65
CA LEU A 28 4.48 19.93 -45.79
C LEU A 28 5.28 18.65 -45.50
N TRP A 29 6.55 18.59 -45.96
CA TRP A 29 7.43 17.49 -45.65
C TRP A 29 7.70 17.39 -44.13
N ALA A 30 8.00 18.53 -43.48
CA ALA A 30 8.23 18.58 -42.04
C ALA A 30 6.97 18.21 -41.25
N GLU A 31 5.78 18.73 -41.62
CA GLU A 31 4.49 18.36 -41.01
C GLU A 31 4.22 16.85 -41.11
N LYS A 32 4.50 16.23 -42.27
CA LYS A 32 4.36 14.77 -42.43
C LYS A 32 5.36 14.01 -41.56
N LYS A 33 6.61 14.41 -41.49
CA LYS A 33 7.66 13.76 -40.66
C LYS A 33 7.38 13.91 -39.16
N LEU A 34 6.81 15.03 -38.73
CA LEU A 34 6.42 15.29 -37.35
C LEU A 34 5.04 14.73 -36.99
N GLY A 35 4.31 14.14 -37.94
CA GLY A 35 2.96 13.60 -37.70
C GLY A 35 1.86 14.66 -37.63
N LEU A 36 2.19 15.95 -37.79
CA LEU A 36 1.24 17.06 -37.69
C LEU A 36 0.16 17.00 -38.76
N HIS A 37 0.52 16.59 -39.98
CA HIS A 37 -0.46 16.40 -41.07
C HIS A 37 -1.51 15.35 -40.72
N ALA A 38 -1.11 14.18 -40.20
CA ALA A 38 -2.04 13.12 -39.82
C ALA A 38 -2.92 13.54 -38.62
N LEU A 39 -2.34 14.29 -37.66
CA LEU A 39 -3.10 14.84 -36.53
C LEU A 39 -4.18 15.85 -37.01
N ASN A 40 -3.83 16.74 -37.95
CA ASN A 40 -4.80 17.69 -38.53
C ASN A 40 -5.91 16.95 -39.30
N VAL A 41 -5.59 15.89 -40.07
CA VAL A 41 -6.57 15.05 -40.75
C VAL A 41 -7.51 14.35 -39.75
N ALA A 42 -6.98 13.84 -38.63
CA ALA A 42 -7.81 13.25 -37.59
C ALA A 42 -8.72 14.29 -36.92
N HIS A 43 -8.19 15.49 -36.67
CA HIS A 43 -8.98 16.61 -36.12
C HIS A 43 -10.13 17.02 -37.07
N ASP A 44 -9.86 17.14 -38.38
CA ASP A 44 -10.90 17.47 -39.36
C ASP A 44 -12.04 16.42 -39.35
N LYS A 45 -11.71 15.13 -39.25
CA LYS A 45 -12.69 14.04 -39.12
C LYS A 45 -13.50 14.11 -37.81
N ILE A 46 -12.88 14.48 -36.71
CA ILE A 46 -13.56 14.67 -35.41
C ILE A 46 -14.57 15.83 -35.53
N GLU A 47 -14.16 16.94 -36.12
CA GLU A 47 -15.04 18.09 -36.35
C GLU A 47 -16.18 17.75 -37.35
N ASP A 48 -15.90 16.93 -38.38
CA ASP A 48 -16.93 16.47 -39.34
C ASP A 48 -17.98 15.60 -38.62
N ASP A 49 -17.56 14.60 -37.81
CA ASP A 49 -18.48 13.75 -37.03
C ASP A 49 -19.30 14.62 -36.03
N TRP A 50 -18.69 15.63 -35.43
CA TRP A 50 -19.34 16.54 -34.50
C TRP A 50 -20.37 17.43 -35.21
N ASP A 51 -19.99 18.07 -36.32
CA ASP A 51 -20.89 18.93 -37.11
C ASP A 51 -22.03 18.11 -37.74
N ALA A 52 -21.84 16.82 -38.00
CA ALA A 52 -22.88 15.89 -38.45
C ALA A 52 -23.85 15.45 -37.34
N GLY A 53 -23.68 15.94 -36.10
CA GLY A 53 -24.56 15.64 -34.96
C GLY A 53 -24.29 14.31 -34.27
N SER A 54 -23.06 13.87 -34.26
CA SER A 54 -22.66 12.67 -33.49
C SER A 54 -23.11 12.77 -32.03
N GLN A 55 -23.63 11.68 -31.48
CA GLN A 55 -23.96 11.54 -30.06
C GLN A 55 -22.73 11.24 -29.19
N ASP A 56 -21.59 10.92 -29.81
CA ASP A 56 -20.36 10.66 -29.10
C ASP A 56 -19.70 11.97 -28.64
N ASN A 57 -19.11 11.97 -27.43
CA ASN A 57 -18.36 13.11 -26.93
C ASN A 57 -17.02 13.26 -27.66
N PHE A 58 -16.39 14.44 -27.51
CA PHE A 58 -15.11 14.76 -28.16
C PHE A 58 -14.02 13.71 -27.90
N PHE A 59 -13.86 13.26 -26.66
CA PHE A 59 -12.79 12.32 -26.28
C PHE A 59 -12.99 10.96 -26.95
N LYS A 60 -14.23 10.46 -27.03
CA LYS A 60 -14.55 9.21 -27.71
C LYS A 60 -14.28 9.29 -29.20
N LEU A 61 -14.67 10.39 -29.86
CA LEU A 61 -14.37 10.64 -31.27
C LEU A 61 -12.84 10.72 -31.49
N ALA A 62 -12.13 11.41 -30.63
CA ALA A 62 -10.67 11.52 -30.72
C ALA A 62 -9.97 10.15 -30.57
N CYS A 63 -10.36 9.34 -29.59
CA CYS A 63 -9.83 7.99 -29.43
C CYS A 63 -10.12 7.12 -30.67
N LYS A 64 -11.33 7.20 -31.23
CA LYS A 64 -11.74 6.49 -32.45
C LYS A 64 -10.86 6.87 -33.65
N HIS A 65 -10.74 8.17 -33.96
CA HIS A 65 -10.02 8.63 -35.16
C HIS A 65 -8.51 8.56 -35.05
N LEU A 66 -7.95 8.55 -33.82
CA LEU A 66 -6.53 8.35 -33.54
C LEU A 66 -6.20 6.87 -33.24
N ASN A 67 -7.21 5.98 -33.28
CA ASN A 67 -7.09 4.55 -33.00
C ASN A 67 -6.45 4.25 -31.63
N LEU A 68 -6.75 5.07 -30.60
CA LEU A 68 -6.27 4.87 -29.24
C LEU A 68 -7.10 3.77 -28.57
N ASN A 69 -6.44 2.64 -28.28
CA ASN A 69 -7.07 1.47 -27.68
C ASN A 69 -6.51 1.22 -26.27
N TYR A 70 -7.39 0.83 -25.34
CA TYR A 70 -6.97 0.54 -23.97
C TYR A 70 -7.77 -0.60 -23.33
N GLU A 71 -7.09 -1.35 -22.47
CA GLU A 71 -7.68 -2.28 -21.52
C GLU A 71 -7.90 -1.54 -20.19
N LEU A 72 -9.08 -1.72 -19.60
CA LEU A 72 -9.49 -0.97 -18.43
C LEU A 72 -9.83 -1.90 -17.27
N GLU A 73 -9.26 -1.62 -16.10
CA GLU A 73 -9.56 -2.31 -14.85
C GLU A 73 -9.98 -1.27 -13.79
N GLY A 74 -11.08 -1.51 -13.07
CA GLY A 74 -11.55 -0.68 -11.96
C GLY A 74 -12.45 0.50 -12.37
N LEU A 75 -13.16 0.45 -13.51
CA LEU A 75 -14.07 1.50 -13.94
C LEU A 75 -15.16 1.79 -12.90
N GLU A 76 -15.62 0.78 -12.21
CA GLU A 76 -16.60 0.83 -11.12
C GLU A 76 -16.15 1.67 -9.92
N ASN A 77 -14.86 1.95 -9.81
CA ASN A 77 -14.29 2.78 -8.74
C ASN A 77 -14.51 4.28 -8.94
N ILE A 78 -14.93 4.73 -10.13
CA ILE A 78 -15.26 6.13 -10.35
C ILE A 78 -16.64 6.42 -9.73
N PRO A 79 -16.75 7.36 -8.75
CA PRO A 79 -18.02 7.74 -8.15
C PRO A 79 -18.95 8.33 -9.22
N LYS A 80 -20.21 7.87 -9.26
CA LYS A 80 -21.19 8.32 -10.26
C LYS A 80 -21.64 9.77 -10.03
N GLU A 81 -21.52 10.27 -8.79
CA GLU A 81 -21.95 11.61 -8.38
C GLU A 81 -21.06 12.14 -7.23
N GLY A 82 -21.23 13.41 -6.91
CA GLY A 82 -20.49 14.09 -5.86
C GLY A 82 -19.09 14.57 -6.30
N PRO A 83 -18.43 15.43 -5.49
CA PRO A 83 -17.15 16.03 -5.83
C PRO A 83 -16.05 14.97 -5.87
N CYS A 84 -15.38 14.86 -7.00
CA CYS A 84 -14.35 13.87 -7.23
C CYS A 84 -13.18 14.45 -8.03
N VAL A 85 -11.96 14.17 -7.60
CA VAL A 85 -10.74 14.45 -8.38
C VAL A 85 -10.13 13.13 -8.81
N ILE A 86 -9.99 12.88 -10.11
CA ILE A 86 -9.25 11.74 -10.63
C ILE A 86 -7.83 12.23 -10.93
N VAL A 87 -6.84 11.61 -10.31
CA VAL A 87 -5.41 11.95 -10.48
C VAL A 87 -4.68 10.82 -11.19
N SER A 88 -3.77 11.15 -12.09
CA SER A 88 -3.03 10.14 -12.85
C SER A 88 -1.59 10.56 -13.14
N ASN A 89 -0.73 9.55 -13.38
CA ASN A 89 0.55 9.74 -14.05
C ASN A 89 0.33 10.20 -15.50
N HIS A 90 1.36 10.79 -16.13
CA HIS A 90 1.26 11.42 -17.46
C HIS A 90 2.33 10.88 -18.43
N PRO A 91 2.30 9.56 -18.77
CA PRO A 91 3.40 8.92 -19.52
C PRO A 91 3.47 9.31 -20.99
N HIS A 92 2.36 9.69 -21.62
CA HIS A 92 2.26 9.93 -23.05
C HIS A 92 2.05 11.41 -23.44
N GLY A 93 1.54 12.23 -22.52
CA GLY A 93 1.35 13.68 -22.69
C GLY A 93 0.08 14.05 -23.43
N MET A 94 -0.24 13.46 -24.58
CA MET A 94 -1.47 13.79 -25.34
C MET A 94 -2.45 12.61 -25.38
N SER A 95 -1.96 11.43 -25.67
CA SER A 95 -2.78 10.22 -25.81
C SER A 95 -3.51 9.86 -24.51
N ASP A 96 -2.80 9.92 -23.39
CA ASP A 96 -3.37 9.65 -22.06
C ASP A 96 -4.44 10.71 -21.68
N GLY A 97 -4.25 11.98 -22.03
CA GLY A 97 -5.26 13.01 -21.82
C GLY A 97 -6.57 12.74 -22.54
N LEU A 98 -6.52 12.25 -23.79
CA LEU A 98 -7.70 11.86 -24.56
C LEU A 98 -8.38 10.62 -24.00
N MET A 99 -7.60 9.57 -23.68
CA MET A 99 -8.12 8.37 -23.05
C MET A 99 -8.70 8.66 -21.65
N PHE A 100 -8.08 9.56 -20.88
CA PHE A 100 -8.54 9.98 -19.56
C PHE A 100 -9.97 10.55 -19.62
N GLY A 101 -10.20 11.49 -20.55
CA GLY A 101 -11.53 12.06 -20.78
C GLY A 101 -12.54 11.00 -21.23
N ASP A 102 -12.19 10.14 -22.19
CA ASP A 102 -13.08 9.08 -22.67
C ASP A 102 -13.48 8.11 -21.56
N ILE A 103 -12.51 7.69 -20.73
CA ILE A 103 -12.75 6.77 -19.60
C ILE A 103 -13.69 7.41 -18.57
N ALA A 104 -13.40 8.62 -18.13
CA ALA A 104 -14.21 9.29 -17.11
C ALA A 104 -15.65 9.55 -17.62
N MET A 105 -15.81 9.91 -18.89
CA MET A 105 -17.12 10.17 -19.51
C MET A 105 -17.95 8.91 -19.76
N LYS A 106 -17.41 7.70 -19.58
CA LYS A 106 -18.21 6.47 -19.54
C LYS A 106 -19.07 6.36 -18.27
N VAL A 107 -18.69 7.09 -17.21
CA VAL A 107 -19.37 7.05 -15.89
C VAL A 107 -20.05 8.36 -15.57
N ARG A 108 -19.45 9.50 -15.95
CA ARG A 108 -19.89 10.85 -15.57
C ARG A 108 -19.95 11.77 -16.79
N SER A 109 -21.04 12.56 -16.90
CA SER A 109 -21.17 13.59 -17.93
C SER A 109 -20.63 14.96 -17.50
N ASP A 110 -20.43 15.18 -16.20
CA ASP A 110 -19.97 16.42 -15.56
C ASP A 110 -18.45 16.41 -15.33
N VAL A 111 -17.69 16.18 -16.38
CA VAL A 111 -16.23 16.02 -16.33
C VAL A 111 -15.55 17.25 -16.91
N ARG A 112 -14.52 17.77 -16.18
CA ARG A 112 -13.55 18.70 -16.74
C ARG A 112 -12.13 18.22 -16.49
N ILE A 113 -11.26 18.49 -17.45
CA ILE A 113 -9.84 18.16 -17.40
C ILE A 113 -8.99 19.44 -17.32
N VAL A 114 -8.00 19.42 -16.43
CA VAL A 114 -7.01 20.52 -16.34
C VAL A 114 -6.00 20.37 -17.46
N VAL A 115 -5.89 21.37 -18.30
CA VAL A 115 -5.05 21.36 -19.50
C VAL A 115 -4.23 22.64 -19.63
N ASN A 116 -3.17 22.57 -20.44
CA ASN A 116 -2.43 23.76 -20.84
C ASN A 116 -3.30 24.68 -21.71
N GLU A 117 -3.19 26.00 -21.52
CA GLU A 117 -3.91 27.04 -22.27
C GLU A 117 -3.80 26.86 -23.80
N PHE A 118 -2.69 26.30 -24.28
CA PHE A 118 -2.50 26.00 -25.70
C PHE A 118 -3.64 25.15 -26.30
N LEU A 119 -4.23 24.23 -25.52
CA LEU A 119 -5.34 23.37 -25.98
C LEU A 119 -6.69 24.10 -26.07
N HIS A 120 -6.76 25.37 -25.68
CA HIS A 120 -7.98 26.19 -25.83
C HIS A 120 -8.38 26.39 -27.29
N HIS A 121 -7.46 26.25 -28.23
CA HIS A 121 -7.73 26.33 -29.66
C HIS A 121 -8.51 25.14 -30.21
N VAL A 122 -8.53 23.99 -29.50
CA VAL A 122 -9.29 22.81 -29.90
C VAL A 122 -10.77 23.01 -29.52
N ARG A 123 -11.61 23.35 -30.51
CA ARG A 123 -13.01 23.73 -30.31
C ARG A 123 -13.84 22.70 -29.54
N GLY A 124 -13.70 21.41 -29.89
CA GLY A 124 -14.43 20.31 -29.27
C GLY A 124 -14.05 20.05 -27.81
N MET A 125 -12.85 20.48 -27.37
CA MET A 125 -12.40 20.34 -25.96
C MET A 125 -12.90 21.47 -25.04
N ARG A 126 -13.29 22.63 -25.59
CA ARG A 126 -13.59 23.82 -24.76
C ARG A 126 -14.61 23.58 -23.65
N PRO A 127 -15.70 22.80 -23.85
CA PRO A 127 -16.67 22.54 -22.77
C PRO A 127 -16.10 21.75 -21.60
N TYR A 128 -15.02 21.00 -21.84
CA TYR A 128 -14.47 20.00 -20.91
C TYR A 128 -13.15 20.43 -20.27
N GLN A 129 -12.66 21.66 -20.51
CA GLN A 129 -11.34 22.07 -20.04
C GLN A 129 -11.39 23.16 -18.98
N ILE A 130 -10.43 23.10 -18.04
CA ILE A 130 -10.00 24.21 -17.21
C ILE A 130 -8.54 24.48 -17.56
N THR A 131 -8.25 25.69 -18.04
CA THR A 131 -6.92 26.01 -18.55
C THR A 131 -5.99 26.53 -17.47
N VAL A 132 -4.72 26.10 -17.55
CA VAL A 132 -3.62 26.61 -16.73
C VAL A 132 -2.41 26.90 -17.63
N ASP A 133 -1.59 27.87 -17.26
CA ASP A 133 -0.33 28.17 -17.95
C ASP A 133 0.85 27.55 -17.18
N VAL A 134 1.54 26.64 -17.83
CA VAL A 134 2.70 25.92 -17.26
C VAL A 134 4.05 26.59 -17.60
N TYR A 135 4.06 27.65 -18.43
CA TYR A 135 5.31 28.27 -18.92
C TYR A 135 5.84 29.38 -18.00
N GLY A 136 5.03 29.88 -17.04
CA GLY A 136 5.48 30.86 -16.07
C GLY A 136 5.35 32.32 -16.51
N GLY A 137 5.67 33.25 -15.59
CA GLY A 137 5.56 34.70 -15.78
C GLY A 137 4.34 35.30 -15.04
N GLU A 138 4.22 36.63 -15.02
CA GLU A 138 3.14 37.33 -14.30
C GLU A 138 1.76 37.07 -14.93
N ALA A 139 1.67 36.93 -16.24
CA ALA A 139 0.44 36.55 -16.94
C ALA A 139 0.00 35.14 -16.55
N ALA A 140 0.93 34.20 -16.50
CA ALA A 140 0.70 32.81 -16.05
C ALA A 140 0.18 32.74 -14.61
N LYS A 141 0.72 33.55 -13.71
CA LYS A 141 0.22 33.59 -12.32
C LYS A 141 -1.25 34.00 -12.24
N ARG A 142 -1.69 34.98 -13.06
CA ARG A 142 -3.08 35.44 -13.09
C ARG A 142 -3.99 34.36 -13.70
N ALA A 143 -3.59 33.77 -14.83
CA ALA A 143 -4.30 32.66 -15.48
C ALA A 143 -4.46 31.47 -14.52
N ASN A 144 -3.38 31.09 -13.84
CA ASN A 144 -3.39 29.99 -12.87
C ASN A 144 -4.29 30.27 -11.66
N MET A 145 -4.34 31.53 -11.16
CA MET A 145 -5.29 31.90 -10.11
C MET A 145 -6.74 31.77 -10.58
N GLN A 146 -7.03 32.11 -11.83
CA GLN A 146 -8.36 31.95 -12.41
C GLN A 146 -8.71 30.48 -12.55
N GLY A 147 -7.81 29.66 -13.11
CA GLY A 147 -7.98 28.21 -13.21
C GLY A 147 -8.21 27.55 -11.84
N MET A 148 -7.44 27.94 -10.82
CA MET A 148 -7.63 27.44 -9.46
C MET A 148 -9.02 27.79 -8.88
N ARG A 149 -9.51 29.03 -9.10
CA ARG A 149 -10.86 29.41 -8.67
C ARG A 149 -11.94 28.61 -9.40
N GLU A 150 -11.73 28.34 -10.67
CA GLU A 150 -12.64 27.54 -11.47
C GLU A 150 -12.69 26.09 -11.01
N MET A 151 -11.52 25.45 -10.75
CA MET A 151 -11.41 24.11 -10.16
C MET A 151 -12.14 24.02 -8.82
N LEU A 152 -11.93 25.01 -7.94
CA LEU A 152 -12.59 25.07 -6.62
C LEU A 152 -14.12 25.17 -6.75
N ARG A 153 -14.62 26.02 -7.67
CA ARG A 153 -16.07 26.15 -7.92
C ARG A 153 -16.63 24.84 -8.47
N TRP A 154 -15.99 24.28 -9.51
CA TRP A 154 -16.40 23.04 -10.17
C TRP A 154 -16.57 21.89 -9.18
N LEU A 155 -15.60 21.71 -8.30
CA LEU A 155 -15.66 20.66 -7.27
C LEU A 155 -16.70 20.98 -6.18
N LYS A 156 -16.87 22.25 -5.76
CA LYS A 156 -17.92 22.64 -4.80
C LYS A 156 -19.33 22.43 -5.32
N ASP A 157 -19.51 22.52 -6.64
CA ASP A 157 -20.79 22.26 -7.33
C ASP A 157 -21.05 20.74 -7.47
N GLY A 158 -20.14 19.88 -6.96
CA GLY A 158 -20.33 18.43 -6.91
C GLY A 158 -19.80 17.67 -8.13
N HIS A 159 -19.01 18.31 -8.99
CA HIS A 159 -18.58 17.76 -10.28
C HIS A 159 -17.23 17.01 -10.21
N CYS A 160 -16.89 16.37 -11.34
CA CYS A 160 -15.66 15.58 -11.50
C CYS A 160 -14.56 16.39 -12.20
N LEU A 161 -13.34 16.35 -11.62
CA LEU A 161 -12.14 17.00 -12.13
C LEU A 161 -11.07 15.98 -12.47
N LEU A 162 -10.50 16.02 -13.68
CA LEU A 162 -9.38 15.20 -14.12
C LEU A 162 -8.09 16.01 -14.08
N VAL A 163 -7.05 15.46 -13.47
CA VAL A 163 -5.78 16.17 -13.31
C VAL A 163 -4.60 15.24 -13.53
N PHE A 164 -3.60 15.74 -14.27
CA PHE A 164 -2.23 15.22 -14.27
C PHE A 164 -1.36 16.12 -13.37
N PRO A 165 -1.16 15.76 -12.09
CA PRO A 165 -0.53 16.70 -11.14
C PRO A 165 0.95 17.00 -11.43
N SER A 166 1.64 16.17 -12.24
CA SER A 166 2.99 16.46 -12.73
C SER A 166 3.05 17.69 -13.62
N GLY A 167 1.93 18.03 -14.31
CA GLY A 167 1.85 19.16 -15.24
C GLY A 167 2.65 18.98 -16.53
N SER A 168 3.35 17.87 -16.71
CA SER A 168 4.15 17.58 -17.90
C SER A 168 4.22 16.08 -18.17
N ALA A 169 4.44 15.71 -19.45
CA ALA A 169 4.65 14.31 -19.83
C ALA A 169 5.93 13.74 -19.17
N ALA A 170 5.85 12.48 -18.76
CA ALA A 170 6.94 11.76 -18.11
C ALA A 170 8.20 11.70 -18.98
N THR A 171 9.37 11.84 -18.35
CA THR A 171 10.66 11.90 -19.01
C THR A 171 11.67 10.94 -18.40
N TRP A 172 12.75 10.65 -19.16
CA TRP A 172 13.82 9.79 -18.71
C TRP A 172 14.56 10.37 -17.51
N SER A 173 14.68 9.59 -16.45
CA SER A 173 15.51 9.88 -15.29
C SER A 173 16.79 9.05 -15.34
N TRP A 174 17.95 9.71 -15.32
CA TRP A 174 19.25 9.04 -15.24
C TRP A 174 19.47 8.36 -13.88
N GLN A 175 18.92 8.93 -12.82
CA GLN A 175 19.00 8.38 -11.47
C GLN A 175 18.24 7.06 -11.36
N ASP A 176 17.04 7.00 -11.94
CA ASP A 176 16.17 5.84 -11.87
C ASP A 176 16.35 4.85 -13.01
N LYS A 177 17.07 5.26 -14.06
CA LYS A 177 17.26 4.52 -15.32
C LYS A 177 15.93 4.09 -15.94
N ARG A 178 14.94 4.97 -15.88
CA ARG A 178 13.56 4.76 -16.37
C ARG A 178 12.86 6.09 -16.66
N VAL A 179 11.70 5.98 -17.32
CA VAL A 179 10.81 7.13 -17.52
C VAL A 179 9.96 7.31 -16.26
N ILE A 180 9.95 8.54 -15.72
CA ILE A 180 9.19 8.92 -14.52
C ILE A 180 8.49 10.25 -14.72
N ASP A 181 7.41 10.47 -13.99
CA ASP A 181 6.75 11.78 -13.88
C ASP A 181 7.63 12.78 -13.14
N ASP A 182 7.51 14.05 -13.51
CA ASP A 182 7.98 15.14 -12.65
C ASP A 182 7.25 15.09 -11.27
N PRO A 183 7.83 15.70 -10.21
CA PRO A 183 7.16 15.78 -8.91
C PRO A 183 5.76 16.37 -9.02
N TRP A 184 4.80 15.76 -8.34
CA TRP A 184 3.41 16.23 -8.37
C TRP A 184 3.25 17.54 -7.62
N GLN A 185 2.43 18.43 -8.14
CA GLN A 185 2.26 19.80 -7.62
C GLN A 185 1.32 19.83 -6.41
N GLN A 186 1.73 20.54 -5.36
CA GLN A 186 1.01 20.64 -4.08
C GLN A 186 -0.29 21.47 -4.16
N ASN A 187 -0.44 22.36 -5.13
CA ASN A 187 -1.64 23.18 -5.31
C ASN A 187 -2.91 22.34 -5.55
N ILE A 188 -2.79 21.17 -6.17
CA ILE A 188 -3.92 20.23 -6.33
C ILE A 188 -4.32 19.64 -4.98
N SER A 189 -3.36 19.29 -4.13
CA SER A 189 -3.61 18.84 -2.76
C SER A 189 -4.35 19.89 -1.92
N ALA A 190 -3.95 21.16 -2.04
CA ALA A 190 -4.65 22.26 -1.38
C ALA A 190 -6.12 22.43 -1.86
N ILE A 191 -6.40 22.22 -3.14
CA ILE A 191 -7.76 22.25 -3.70
C ILE A 191 -8.58 21.07 -3.14
N ILE A 192 -8.02 19.86 -3.13
CA ILE A 192 -8.66 18.64 -2.59
C ILE A 192 -9.06 18.87 -1.13
N ARG A 193 -8.14 19.36 -0.28
CA ARG A 193 -8.43 19.64 1.14
C ARG A 193 -9.54 20.66 1.33
N LYS A 194 -9.53 21.74 0.52
CA LYS A 194 -10.54 22.82 0.62
C LYS A 194 -11.93 22.41 0.15
N THR A 195 -12.03 21.45 -0.74
CA THR A 195 -13.32 21.00 -1.30
C THR A 195 -13.88 19.76 -0.62
N GLY A 196 -13.03 18.99 0.09
CA GLY A 196 -13.41 17.70 0.62
C GLY A 196 -13.78 16.69 -0.47
N ALA A 197 -13.24 16.85 -1.68
CA ALA A 197 -13.48 15.92 -2.78
C ALA A 197 -12.81 14.58 -2.51
N ALA A 198 -13.49 13.48 -2.87
CA ALA A 198 -12.86 12.17 -2.93
C ALA A 198 -11.82 12.14 -4.05
N VAL A 199 -10.74 11.37 -3.86
CA VAL A 199 -9.70 11.25 -4.89
C VAL A 199 -9.65 9.82 -5.42
N VAL A 200 -9.66 9.68 -6.75
CA VAL A 200 -9.51 8.39 -7.43
C VAL A 200 -8.14 8.35 -8.10
N PRO A 201 -7.22 7.50 -7.67
CA PRO A 201 -5.95 7.32 -8.35
C PRO A 201 -6.15 6.49 -9.63
N MET A 202 -5.50 6.90 -10.71
CA MET A 202 -5.47 6.20 -11.98
C MET A 202 -4.04 6.04 -12.47
N HIS A 203 -3.76 4.98 -13.21
CA HIS A 203 -2.44 4.74 -13.79
C HIS A 203 -2.53 4.32 -15.25
N PHE A 204 -1.84 5.04 -16.11
CA PHE A 204 -1.60 4.66 -17.51
C PHE A 204 -0.26 3.93 -17.63
N SER A 205 -0.27 2.78 -18.29
CA SER A 205 0.96 2.03 -18.59
C SER A 205 1.68 2.58 -19.82
N GLY A 206 2.99 2.27 -19.93
CA GLY A 206 3.79 2.65 -21.07
C GLY A 206 4.48 4.00 -20.92
N HIS A 207 5.04 4.50 -22.00
CA HIS A 207 5.73 5.79 -22.09
C HIS A 207 6.01 6.15 -23.56
N ASN A 208 6.28 7.41 -23.81
CA ASN A 208 6.74 7.91 -25.10
C ASN A 208 8.02 7.24 -25.58
N GLY A 209 8.22 7.18 -26.90
CA GLY A 209 9.33 6.46 -27.52
C GLY A 209 10.71 7.00 -27.18
N LEU A 210 11.74 6.20 -27.44
CA LEU A 210 13.14 6.55 -27.19
C LEU A 210 13.53 7.88 -27.83
N PHE A 211 13.03 8.18 -29.02
CA PHE A 211 13.29 9.44 -29.70
C PHE A 211 12.78 10.65 -28.88
N PHE A 212 11.54 10.58 -28.38
CA PHE A 212 10.98 11.60 -27.52
C PHE A 212 11.77 11.74 -26.22
N GLN A 213 12.17 10.63 -25.62
CA GLN A 213 12.95 10.61 -24.38
C GLN A 213 14.34 11.24 -24.58
N THR A 214 15.02 10.91 -25.66
CA THR A 214 16.33 11.52 -26.00
C THR A 214 16.19 13.03 -26.19
N LEU A 215 15.18 13.46 -26.93
CA LEU A 215 14.93 14.88 -27.18
C LEU A 215 14.57 15.63 -25.89
N SER A 216 13.81 14.99 -25.01
CA SER A 216 13.43 15.55 -23.70
C SER A 216 14.63 15.86 -22.81
N VAL A 217 15.72 15.11 -22.96
CA VAL A 217 16.99 15.34 -22.23
C VAL A 217 17.79 16.50 -22.85
N ILE A 218 17.83 16.58 -24.19
CA ILE A 218 18.70 17.52 -24.89
C ILE A 218 18.05 18.89 -25.09
N ALA A 219 16.72 18.93 -25.35
CA ALA A 219 16.00 20.14 -25.76
C ALA A 219 14.59 20.20 -25.18
N LYS A 220 14.49 20.41 -23.87
CA LYS A 220 13.20 20.42 -23.14
C LYS A 220 12.13 21.35 -23.75
N GLY A 221 12.53 22.51 -24.31
CA GLY A 221 11.61 23.48 -24.92
C GLY A 221 10.97 23.06 -26.24
N VAL A 222 11.54 22.05 -26.93
CA VAL A 222 11.11 21.64 -28.28
C VAL A 222 10.29 20.34 -28.25
N ARG A 223 10.29 19.60 -27.11
CA ARG A 223 9.68 18.27 -27.00
C ARG A 223 8.19 18.25 -27.33
N SER A 224 7.46 19.33 -27.00
CA SER A 224 6.00 19.43 -27.25
C SER A 224 5.64 19.29 -28.72
N ASN A 225 6.53 19.71 -29.62
CA ASN A 225 6.32 19.65 -31.08
C ASN A 225 6.35 18.22 -31.63
N PHE A 226 6.86 17.26 -30.84
CA PHE A 226 6.95 15.85 -31.23
C PHE A 226 5.83 14.98 -30.65
N LEU A 227 4.97 15.54 -29.78
CA LEU A 227 3.81 14.82 -29.23
C LEU A 227 2.85 14.33 -30.32
N ALA A 228 2.70 15.08 -31.42
CA ALA A 228 1.89 14.66 -32.56
C ALA A 228 2.39 13.35 -33.20
N ARG A 229 3.70 13.11 -33.22
CA ARG A 229 4.28 11.85 -33.70
C ARG A 229 4.04 10.71 -32.70
N GLU A 230 4.16 10.99 -31.42
CA GLU A 230 3.96 9.99 -30.37
C GLU A 230 2.51 9.50 -30.30
N ILE A 231 1.51 10.39 -30.48
CA ILE A 231 0.09 9.99 -30.49
C ILE A 231 -0.22 9.01 -31.64
N LEU A 232 0.41 9.21 -32.81
CA LEU A 232 0.24 8.28 -33.94
C LEU A 232 0.92 6.92 -33.70
N ARG A 233 1.96 6.89 -32.87
CA ARG A 233 2.60 5.65 -32.43
C ARG A 233 1.69 4.94 -31.41
N ASP A 234 1.14 5.68 -30.48
CA ASP A 234 0.25 5.17 -29.42
C ASP A 234 -1.02 4.55 -30.00
N GLY A 235 -1.52 5.06 -31.13
CA GLY A 235 -2.62 4.44 -31.88
C GLY A 235 -2.34 3.03 -32.42
N LYS A 236 -1.09 2.53 -32.30
CA LYS A 236 -0.69 1.16 -32.65
C LYS A 236 -0.46 0.25 -31.46
N THR A 237 -0.65 0.76 -30.25
CA THR A 237 -0.38 0.05 -29.01
C THR A 237 -1.67 -0.10 -28.19
N LEU A 238 -1.76 -1.18 -27.42
CA LEU A 238 -2.82 -1.38 -26.46
C LEU A 238 -2.34 -0.85 -25.09
N HIS A 239 -3.00 0.16 -24.58
CA HIS A 239 -2.65 0.77 -23.30
C HIS A 239 -3.40 0.06 -22.16
N LYS A 240 -2.70 -0.23 -21.06
CA LYS A 240 -3.35 -0.74 -19.84
C LYS A 240 -3.61 0.42 -18.91
N VAL A 241 -4.86 0.56 -18.48
CA VAL A 241 -5.30 1.61 -17.56
C VAL A 241 -5.93 0.98 -16.33
N ARG A 242 -5.43 1.35 -15.16
CA ARG A 242 -5.98 0.87 -13.88
C ARG A 242 -6.46 2.03 -13.05
N ILE A 243 -7.61 1.82 -12.42
CA ILE A 243 -8.30 2.79 -11.57
C ILE A 243 -8.39 2.20 -10.17
N GLY A 244 -7.76 2.85 -9.20
CA GLY A 244 -7.81 2.48 -7.79
C GLY A 244 -9.13 2.85 -7.13
N LYS A 245 -9.34 2.35 -5.92
CA LYS A 245 -10.53 2.70 -5.13
C LYS A 245 -10.53 4.18 -4.74
N PRO A 246 -11.71 4.81 -4.54
CA PRO A 246 -11.80 6.19 -4.09
C PRO A 246 -11.19 6.35 -2.69
N ILE A 247 -10.30 7.32 -2.54
CA ILE A 247 -9.73 7.70 -1.25
C ILE A 247 -10.62 8.77 -0.64
N ASN A 248 -11.22 8.46 0.49
CA ASN A 248 -12.17 9.36 1.16
C ASN A 248 -11.48 10.56 1.83
N PRO A 249 -12.17 11.69 2.00
CA PRO A 249 -11.63 12.89 2.66
C PRO A 249 -11.07 12.62 4.06
N SER A 250 -11.67 11.71 4.83
CA SER A 250 -11.21 11.32 6.17
C SER A 250 -9.83 10.64 6.13
N THR A 251 -9.54 9.86 5.09
CA THR A 251 -8.21 9.25 4.87
C THR A 251 -7.20 10.30 4.42
N LEU A 252 -7.59 11.19 3.51
CA LEU A 252 -6.72 12.28 3.03
C LEU A 252 -6.33 13.24 4.16
N ALA A 253 -7.22 13.44 5.15
CA ALA A 253 -6.98 14.27 6.33
C ALA A 253 -5.94 13.70 7.30
N ILE A 254 -5.50 12.45 7.14
CA ILE A 254 -4.42 11.86 7.93
C ILE A 254 -3.08 12.50 7.58
N THR A 255 -2.89 12.90 6.32
CA THR A 255 -1.68 13.61 5.88
C THR A 255 -1.63 15.03 6.47
N GLU A 256 -0.46 15.47 6.94
CA GLU A 256 -0.32 16.74 7.65
C GLU A 256 -0.14 17.94 6.71
N THR A 257 0.59 17.73 5.59
CA THR A 257 0.92 18.80 4.64
C THR A 257 0.41 18.51 3.24
N ASP A 258 0.31 19.54 2.38
CA ASP A 258 -0.05 19.40 0.99
C ASP A 258 1.02 18.64 0.18
N GLU A 259 2.29 18.73 0.61
CA GLU A 259 3.39 17.97 0.02
C GLU A 259 3.22 16.48 0.31
N GLU A 260 3.01 16.11 1.57
CA GLU A 260 2.77 14.74 1.98
C GLU A 260 1.55 14.14 1.25
N LEU A 261 0.45 14.92 1.15
CA LEU A 261 -0.73 14.50 0.41
C LEU A 261 -0.41 14.26 -1.07
N SER A 262 0.36 15.16 -1.70
CA SER A 262 0.78 15.03 -3.10
C SER A 262 1.61 13.76 -3.33
N ASP A 263 2.59 13.50 -2.47
CA ASP A 263 3.43 12.29 -2.54
C ASP A 263 2.62 11.02 -2.25
N PHE A 264 1.66 11.06 -1.30
CA PHE A 264 0.74 9.96 -1.02
C PHE A 264 -0.15 9.62 -2.23
N LEU A 265 -0.73 10.62 -2.89
CA LEU A 265 -1.56 10.43 -4.07
C LEU A 265 -0.73 9.90 -5.25
N ARG A 266 0.49 10.41 -5.41
CA ARG A 266 1.43 9.91 -6.42
C ARG A 266 1.75 8.45 -6.17
N LEU A 267 2.10 8.07 -4.94
CA LEU A 267 2.38 6.68 -4.58
C LEU A 267 1.19 5.77 -4.86
N ASN A 268 -0.05 6.18 -4.51
CA ASN A 268 -1.27 5.42 -4.81
C ASN A 268 -1.42 5.16 -6.33
N SER A 269 -1.22 6.20 -7.15
CA SER A 269 -1.29 6.04 -8.60
C SER A 269 -0.18 5.11 -9.13
N MET A 270 1.06 5.26 -8.64
CA MET A 270 2.20 4.45 -9.08
C MET A 270 2.09 2.98 -8.65
N MET A 271 1.53 2.68 -7.49
CA MET A 271 1.32 1.30 -7.04
C MET A 271 0.35 0.52 -7.94
N LEU A 272 -0.54 1.19 -8.67
CA LEU A 272 -1.41 0.55 -9.65
C LEU A 272 -0.67 -0.04 -10.87
N ARG A 273 0.62 0.29 -11.08
CA ARG A 273 1.45 -0.30 -12.15
C ARG A 273 1.71 -1.78 -11.93
N TYR A 274 1.73 -2.24 -10.69
CA TYR A 274 2.02 -3.63 -10.37
C TYR A 274 0.83 -4.51 -10.73
N PRO A 275 1.06 -5.63 -11.46
CA PRO A 275 -0.02 -6.53 -11.82
C PRO A 275 -0.60 -7.15 -10.54
N ARG A 276 -1.92 -7.23 -10.48
CA ARG A 276 -2.57 -8.13 -9.54
C ARG A 276 -2.45 -9.54 -10.11
N THR A 277 -1.64 -10.35 -9.47
CA THR A 277 -1.52 -11.76 -9.87
C THR A 277 -2.86 -12.44 -9.59
N ALA A 278 -3.37 -13.23 -10.53
CA ALA A 278 -4.34 -14.23 -10.12
C ALA A 278 -3.61 -15.06 -9.07
N HIS A 279 -4.11 -15.10 -7.82
CA HIS A 279 -3.54 -15.98 -6.81
C HIS A 279 -3.41 -17.35 -7.45
N SER A 280 -2.21 -17.67 -7.85
CA SER A 280 -1.86 -19.04 -8.17
C SER A 280 -2.02 -19.76 -6.84
N ALA A 281 -3.05 -20.56 -6.73
CA ALA A 281 -3.17 -21.60 -5.70
C ALA A 281 -2.04 -22.66 -5.83
N ALA A 282 -0.92 -22.26 -6.37
CA ALA A 282 0.32 -22.97 -6.49
C ALA A 282 1.29 -22.64 -5.33
N VAL A 283 0.75 -22.43 -4.12
CA VAL A 283 1.48 -22.94 -2.95
C VAL A 283 1.34 -24.45 -3.10
N ALA A 284 2.48 -25.10 -3.30
CA ALA A 284 2.60 -26.50 -3.59
C ALA A 284 1.53 -27.28 -2.84
N THR A 285 0.70 -28.02 -3.57
CA THR A 285 -0.09 -29.15 -3.07
C THR A 285 0.88 -30.26 -2.65
N SER A 286 1.76 -29.97 -1.68
CA SER A 286 2.25 -31.02 -0.79
C SER A 286 0.96 -31.57 -0.17
N GLU A 287 0.75 -32.87 -0.26
CA GLU A 287 -0.40 -33.55 0.30
C GLU A 287 -0.56 -33.10 1.76
N ARG A 288 -1.54 -32.19 2.02
CA ARG A 288 -1.82 -31.75 3.37
C ARG A 288 -2.47 -32.90 4.11
N GLU A 289 -1.91 -33.25 5.26
CA GLU A 289 -2.52 -34.25 6.13
C GLU A 289 -3.94 -33.77 6.55
N PRO A 290 -4.92 -34.69 6.71
CA PRO A 290 -6.18 -34.36 7.38
C PRO A 290 -5.92 -33.82 8.77
N ILE A 291 -6.65 -32.77 9.15
CA ILE A 291 -6.53 -32.20 10.49
C ILE A 291 -7.07 -33.23 11.50
N ALA A 292 -6.36 -33.38 12.62
CA ALA A 292 -6.77 -34.29 13.69
C ALA A 292 -8.09 -33.86 14.34
N GLU A 293 -8.82 -34.83 14.91
CA GLU A 293 -10.06 -34.54 15.63
C GLU A 293 -9.80 -33.75 16.92
N SER A 294 -10.66 -32.77 17.20
CA SER A 294 -10.61 -31.95 18.43
C SER A 294 -10.85 -32.79 19.67
N ILE A 295 -10.25 -32.39 20.77
CA ILE A 295 -10.42 -33.03 22.07
C ILE A 295 -11.81 -32.67 22.64
N PRO A 296 -12.52 -33.62 23.25
CA PRO A 296 -13.83 -33.34 23.89
C PRO A 296 -13.75 -32.20 24.92
N SER A 297 -14.69 -31.29 24.86
CA SER A 297 -14.71 -30.07 25.71
C SER A 297 -14.69 -30.39 27.22
N GLU A 298 -15.31 -31.50 27.65
CA GLU A 298 -15.32 -31.94 29.05
C GLU A 298 -13.93 -32.26 29.56
N GLN A 299 -13.10 -32.87 28.71
CA GLN A 299 -11.71 -33.23 29.08
C GLN A 299 -10.83 -31.99 29.15
N LEU A 300 -11.00 -31.05 28.23
CA LEU A 300 -10.28 -29.78 28.25
C LEU A 300 -10.66 -28.93 29.45
N GLU A 301 -11.96 -28.86 29.77
CA GLU A 301 -12.44 -28.13 30.95
C GLU A 301 -11.92 -28.74 32.26
N ALA A 302 -11.90 -30.07 32.37
CA ALA A 302 -11.35 -30.75 33.55
C ALA A 302 -9.86 -30.43 33.74
N GLU A 303 -9.09 -30.39 32.65
CA GLU A 303 -7.68 -30.05 32.68
C GLU A 303 -7.47 -28.57 33.08
N ILE A 304 -8.24 -27.63 32.52
CA ILE A 304 -8.19 -26.21 32.90
C ILE A 304 -8.54 -26.00 34.36
N ASN A 305 -9.60 -26.69 34.86
CA ASN A 305 -10.05 -26.58 36.26
C ASN A 305 -9.04 -27.21 37.24
N ALA A 306 -8.17 -28.11 36.79
CA ALA A 306 -7.12 -28.70 37.61
C ALA A 306 -5.87 -27.79 37.73
N LEU A 307 -5.77 -26.71 36.95
CA LEU A 307 -4.67 -25.77 37.03
C LEU A 307 -4.62 -25.06 38.38
N PRO A 308 -3.43 -24.82 38.94
CA PRO A 308 -3.26 -23.97 40.10
C PRO A 308 -3.85 -22.58 39.89
N ALA A 309 -4.40 -21.96 40.94
CA ALA A 309 -5.07 -20.66 40.86
C ALA A 309 -4.16 -19.54 40.36
N ASP A 310 -2.86 -19.64 40.58
CA ASP A 310 -1.85 -18.68 40.08
C ASP A 310 -1.63 -18.76 38.56
N CYS A 311 -2.08 -19.83 37.90
CA CYS A 311 -2.08 -19.91 36.42
C CYS A 311 -3.07 -18.92 35.80
N LEU A 312 -4.13 -18.52 36.49
CA LEU A 312 -5.07 -17.51 35.98
C LEU A 312 -4.41 -16.13 35.91
N CYS A 313 -4.28 -15.60 34.70
CA CYS A 313 -3.69 -14.29 34.43
C CYS A 313 -4.75 -13.20 34.29
N ALA A 314 -5.80 -13.43 33.50
CA ALA A 314 -6.86 -12.45 33.27
C ALA A 314 -8.23 -13.10 33.23
N HIS A 315 -9.23 -12.33 33.65
CA HIS A 315 -10.64 -12.70 33.60
C HIS A 315 -11.46 -11.57 33.01
N ASN A 316 -12.30 -11.89 32.04
CA ASN A 316 -13.27 -10.97 31.43
C ASN A 316 -14.67 -11.57 31.61
N GLU A 317 -15.35 -11.17 32.69
CA GLU A 317 -16.66 -11.69 33.07
C GLU A 317 -17.71 -11.45 31.99
N SER A 318 -17.74 -10.24 31.41
CA SER A 318 -18.76 -9.87 30.41
C SER A 318 -18.65 -10.65 29.10
N ALA A 319 -17.48 -11.20 28.79
CA ALA A 319 -17.21 -11.99 27.59
C ALA A 319 -17.05 -13.49 27.91
N HIS A 320 -17.15 -13.89 29.17
CA HIS A 320 -16.90 -15.25 29.64
C HIS A 320 -15.53 -15.80 29.25
N LEU A 321 -14.48 -14.94 29.19
CA LEU A 321 -13.15 -15.29 28.76
C LEU A 321 -12.16 -15.28 29.92
N ASN A 322 -11.46 -16.39 30.11
CA ASN A 322 -10.34 -16.53 31.05
C ASN A 322 -9.04 -16.73 30.27
N VAL A 323 -7.95 -16.15 30.76
CA VAL A 323 -6.60 -16.38 30.23
C VAL A 323 -5.74 -17.02 31.30
N TYR A 324 -5.19 -18.18 30.99
CA TYR A 324 -4.31 -18.94 31.86
C TYR A 324 -2.88 -18.98 31.26
N ALA A 325 -1.86 -19.00 32.11
CA ALA A 325 -0.49 -19.31 31.71
C ALA A 325 -0.09 -20.67 32.33
N ALA A 326 0.26 -21.63 31.48
CA ALA A 326 0.59 -22.97 31.93
C ALA A 326 1.77 -23.56 31.14
N LYS A 327 2.53 -24.46 31.77
CA LYS A 327 3.53 -25.26 31.09
C LYS A 327 2.89 -26.39 30.31
N ALA A 328 3.48 -26.81 29.21
CA ALA A 328 2.95 -27.90 28.38
C ALA A 328 2.69 -29.20 29.20
N SER A 329 3.52 -29.49 30.20
CA SER A 329 3.34 -30.66 31.07
C SER A 329 2.11 -30.62 31.97
N GLN A 330 1.55 -29.45 32.22
CA GLN A 330 0.34 -29.27 33.05
C GLN A 330 -0.96 -29.40 32.20
N ILE A 331 -0.84 -29.34 30.87
CA ILE A 331 -1.96 -29.22 29.94
C ILE A 331 -1.83 -30.13 28.72
N PRO A 332 -1.51 -31.41 28.86
CA PRO A 332 -1.21 -32.31 27.72
C PRO A 332 -2.35 -32.43 26.71
N LEU A 333 -3.61 -32.45 27.14
CA LEU A 333 -4.76 -32.52 26.25
C LEU A 333 -4.98 -31.16 25.56
N MET A 334 -4.90 -30.07 26.30
CA MET A 334 -5.01 -28.71 25.77
C MET A 334 -3.86 -28.41 24.79
N MET A 335 -2.64 -28.90 25.04
CA MET A 335 -1.53 -28.76 24.08
C MET A 335 -1.86 -29.42 22.74
N ARG A 336 -2.49 -30.60 22.76
CA ARG A 336 -2.94 -31.24 21.53
C ARG A 336 -4.01 -30.41 20.84
N GLU A 337 -4.99 -29.88 21.58
CA GLU A 337 -6.04 -29.00 21.04
C GLU A 337 -5.44 -27.69 20.48
N ILE A 338 -4.49 -27.07 21.19
CA ILE A 338 -3.76 -25.89 20.71
C ILE A 338 -3.12 -26.18 19.36
N GLY A 339 -2.46 -27.33 19.19
CA GLY A 339 -1.81 -27.72 17.93
C GLY A 339 -2.84 -27.91 16.80
N ILE A 340 -4.00 -28.50 17.10
CA ILE A 340 -5.12 -28.65 16.14
C ILE A 340 -5.63 -27.29 15.69
N GLN A 341 -5.95 -26.41 16.64
CA GLN A 341 -6.53 -25.10 16.37
C GLN A 341 -5.51 -24.13 15.72
N ARG A 342 -4.22 -24.27 16.00
CA ARG A 342 -3.13 -23.59 15.25
C ARG A 342 -3.18 -23.98 13.79
N GLU A 343 -3.18 -25.27 13.47
CA GLU A 343 -3.18 -25.75 12.09
C GLU A 343 -4.43 -25.30 11.34
N ILE A 344 -5.61 -25.39 11.96
CA ILE A 344 -6.87 -24.88 11.39
C ILE A 344 -6.74 -23.41 11.03
N THR A 345 -6.29 -22.62 12.02
CA THR A 345 -6.27 -21.15 11.91
C THR A 345 -5.23 -20.68 10.90
N PHE A 346 -4.02 -21.26 10.92
CA PHE A 346 -2.93 -20.87 10.02
C PHE A 346 -3.18 -21.35 8.58
N ARG A 347 -3.75 -22.55 8.38
CA ARG A 347 -4.17 -22.98 7.01
C ARG A 347 -5.18 -22.03 6.38
N ALA A 348 -6.07 -21.45 7.18
CA ALA A 348 -7.09 -20.53 6.68
C ALA A 348 -6.52 -19.23 6.10
N VAL A 349 -5.26 -18.91 6.40
CA VAL A 349 -4.54 -17.72 5.91
C VAL A 349 -3.29 -18.07 5.11
N GLY A 350 -3.16 -19.33 4.65
CA GLY A 350 -2.04 -19.78 3.83
C GLY A 350 -0.72 -20.01 4.59
N GLU A 351 -0.75 -20.12 5.93
CA GLU A 351 0.43 -20.21 6.79
C GLU A 351 0.59 -21.57 7.49
N GLY A 352 -0.24 -22.55 7.30
CA GLY A 352 -0.18 -23.83 8.02
C GLY A 352 1.04 -24.70 7.70
N THR A 353 1.40 -25.61 8.60
CA THR A 353 2.50 -26.58 8.43
C THR A 353 2.18 -27.69 7.44
N GLY A 354 0.91 -27.90 7.10
CA GLY A 354 0.43 -29.01 6.28
C GLY A 354 0.26 -30.32 7.06
N LYS A 355 0.69 -30.40 8.33
CA LYS A 355 0.54 -31.56 9.21
C LYS A 355 -0.84 -31.62 9.85
N SER A 356 -1.21 -32.76 10.41
CA SER A 356 -2.48 -32.93 11.13
C SER A 356 -2.59 -32.06 12.41
N ILE A 357 -1.45 -31.65 12.99
CA ILE A 357 -1.32 -30.86 14.21
C ILE A 357 -0.05 -29.99 14.11
N ASP A 358 -0.15 -28.69 14.42
CA ASP A 358 1.00 -27.76 14.53
C ASP A 358 1.57 -27.80 15.96
N LEU A 359 2.41 -28.79 16.23
CA LEU A 359 3.27 -28.85 17.41
C LEU A 359 4.71 -29.08 16.98
N ASP A 360 5.65 -28.45 17.69
CA ASP A 360 7.08 -28.51 17.39
C ASP A 360 7.93 -28.88 18.64
N GLU A 361 9.22 -29.05 18.44
CA GLU A 361 10.18 -29.39 19.51
C GLU A 361 10.36 -28.29 20.58
N TYR A 362 9.86 -27.09 20.34
CA TYR A 362 9.94 -25.96 21.26
C TYR A 362 8.77 -25.95 22.25
N ASP A 363 7.59 -26.44 21.85
CA ASP A 363 6.38 -26.41 22.68
C ASP A 363 6.56 -26.95 24.11
N PRO A 364 7.31 -28.07 24.36
CA PRO A 364 7.51 -28.58 25.70
C PRO A 364 8.32 -27.67 26.63
N HIS A 365 9.12 -26.76 26.07
CA HIS A 365 10.04 -25.90 26.83
C HIS A 365 9.50 -24.48 27.05
N TYR A 366 8.35 -24.19 26.45
CA TYR A 366 7.69 -22.89 26.54
C TYR A 366 6.49 -22.98 27.49
N GLU A 367 6.04 -21.83 27.94
CA GLU A 367 4.73 -21.68 28.56
C GLU A 367 3.70 -21.26 27.49
N HIS A 368 2.43 -21.56 27.78
CA HIS A 368 1.34 -21.29 26.87
C HIS A 368 0.30 -20.40 27.56
N LEU A 369 0.03 -19.22 26.97
CA LEU A 369 -1.14 -18.45 27.33
C LEU A 369 -2.34 -19.03 26.60
N ILE A 370 -3.36 -19.43 27.34
CA ILE A 370 -4.54 -20.12 26.86
C ILE A 370 -5.75 -19.23 27.16
N MET A 371 -6.47 -18.82 26.12
CA MET A 371 -7.75 -18.11 26.31
C MET A 371 -8.90 -19.10 26.15
N TRP A 372 -9.62 -19.29 27.23
CA TRP A 372 -10.72 -20.24 27.37
C TRP A 372 -12.06 -19.52 27.55
N ASN A 373 -13.07 -19.89 26.75
CA ASN A 373 -14.44 -19.45 26.98
C ASN A 373 -15.14 -20.40 27.91
N THR A 374 -15.53 -19.90 29.10
CA THR A 374 -16.16 -20.70 30.16
C THR A 374 -17.62 -21.07 29.88
N GLN A 375 -18.32 -20.28 29.05
CA GLN A 375 -19.70 -20.54 28.65
C GLN A 375 -19.76 -21.55 27.50
N ASP A 376 -18.98 -21.32 26.45
CA ASP A 376 -18.95 -22.17 25.25
C ASP A 376 -18.10 -23.43 25.46
N ARG A 377 -17.30 -23.47 26.53
CA ARG A 377 -16.34 -24.54 26.87
C ARG A 377 -15.42 -24.86 25.71
N LYS A 378 -14.78 -23.78 25.16
CA LYS A 378 -13.92 -23.86 23.97
C LYS A 378 -12.62 -23.09 24.16
N LEU A 379 -11.56 -23.58 23.52
CA LEU A 379 -10.35 -22.82 23.29
C LEU A 379 -10.64 -21.68 22.29
N VAL A 380 -10.37 -20.44 22.70
CA VAL A 380 -10.59 -19.24 21.89
C VAL A 380 -9.34 -18.77 21.19
N GLY A 381 -8.20 -18.96 21.79
CA GLY A 381 -6.90 -18.59 21.25
C GLY A 381 -5.78 -18.88 22.21
N ALA A 382 -4.56 -18.77 21.73
CA ALA A 382 -3.37 -18.99 22.54
C ALA A 382 -2.18 -18.18 22.05
N TYR A 383 -1.17 -18.06 22.93
CA TYR A 383 0.17 -17.57 22.63
C TYR A 383 1.20 -18.54 23.21
N ARG A 384 2.28 -18.83 22.47
CA ARG A 384 3.46 -19.48 23.01
C ARG A 384 4.39 -18.42 23.53
N ILE A 385 4.82 -18.51 24.79
CA ILE A 385 5.69 -17.54 25.46
C ILE A 385 6.91 -18.23 26.05
N GLY A 386 8.08 -17.68 25.79
CA GLY A 386 9.36 -18.23 26.25
C GLY A 386 10.12 -17.22 27.09
N ARG A 387 10.38 -17.54 28.35
CA ARG A 387 11.32 -16.77 29.20
C ARG A 387 12.72 -17.02 28.70
N THR A 388 13.34 -16.01 28.08
CA THR A 388 14.60 -16.20 27.33
C THR A 388 15.76 -16.68 28.21
N ASP A 389 15.91 -16.14 29.42
CA ASP A 389 16.95 -16.55 30.37
C ASP A 389 16.82 -18.02 30.77
N VAL A 390 15.58 -18.46 31.12
CA VAL A 390 15.28 -19.85 31.51
C VAL A 390 15.60 -20.81 30.36
N ILE A 391 15.24 -20.46 29.12
CA ILE A 391 15.52 -21.26 27.93
C ILE A 391 17.04 -21.30 27.66
N MET A 392 17.72 -20.15 27.79
CA MET A 392 19.16 -20.05 27.57
C MET A 392 19.99 -20.82 28.61
N ASP A 393 19.51 -20.94 29.85
CA ASP A 393 20.13 -21.70 30.89
C ASP A 393 19.88 -23.22 30.76
N GLY A 394 19.00 -23.62 29.85
CA GLY A 394 18.73 -25.00 29.47
C GLY A 394 19.81 -25.63 28.58
N PRO A 395 19.67 -26.90 28.24
CA PRO A 395 20.73 -27.70 27.58
C PRO A 395 21.03 -27.23 26.14
N LYS A 396 20.09 -26.56 25.45
CA LYS A 396 20.28 -26.04 24.08
C LYS A 396 20.85 -24.61 24.07
N GLY A 397 20.96 -23.93 25.23
CA GLY A 397 21.36 -22.53 25.30
C GLY A 397 20.46 -21.63 24.43
N PHE A 398 21.03 -20.61 23.77
CA PHE A 398 20.27 -19.71 22.89
C PHE A 398 19.61 -20.44 21.69
N LYS A 399 20.11 -21.60 21.28
CA LYS A 399 19.48 -22.44 20.24
C LYS A 399 18.12 -23.02 20.66
N GLY A 400 17.78 -22.96 21.94
CA GLY A 400 16.44 -23.29 22.45
C GLY A 400 15.40 -22.23 22.18
N ILE A 401 15.80 -21.02 21.73
CA ILE A 401 14.94 -19.93 21.32
C ILE A 401 14.46 -20.18 19.88
N TYR A 402 13.15 -20.17 19.64
CA TYR A 402 12.55 -20.48 18.34
C TYR A 402 13.10 -19.58 17.22
N ASN A 403 13.15 -18.27 17.46
CA ASN A 403 13.64 -17.33 16.45
C ASN A 403 15.13 -17.52 16.09
N SER A 404 15.91 -18.26 16.89
CA SER A 404 17.29 -18.60 16.55
C SER A 404 17.41 -19.54 15.33
N ALA A 405 16.32 -20.21 14.94
CA ALA A 405 16.28 -21.02 13.72
C ALA A 405 16.24 -20.15 12.44
N PHE A 406 15.73 -18.92 12.54
CA PHE A 406 15.52 -18.03 11.39
C PHE A 406 16.51 -16.87 11.32
N PHE A 407 17.08 -16.49 12.48
CA PHE A 407 17.94 -15.32 12.61
C PHE A 407 19.21 -15.65 13.38
N ASN A 408 20.31 -15.08 12.93
CA ASN A 408 21.60 -15.12 13.64
C ASN A 408 21.73 -13.88 14.53
N PHE A 409 21.74 -14.07 15.84
CA PHE A 409 21.82 -13.01 16.86
C PHE A 409 23.25 -12.85 17.37
N SER A 410 23.75 -11.62 17.46
CA SER A 410 25.02 -11.34 18.12
C SER A 410 24.97 -11.64 19.63
N GLN A 411 26.11 -11.86 20.24
CA GLN A 411 26.19 -12.05 21.69
C GLN A 411 25.67 -10.82 22.47
N LYS A 412 25.83 -9.60 21.92
CA LYS A 412 25.32 -8.37 22.52
C LYS A 412 23.79 -8.41 22.61
N LEU A 413 23.14 -8.76 21.51
CA LEU A 413 21.67 -8.83 21.47
C LEU A 413 21.14 -10.00 22.32
N GLN A 414 21.82 -11.17 22.33
CA GLN A 414 21.46 -12.29 23.20
C GLN A 414 21.44 -11.88 24.68
N LYS A 415 22.42 -11.08 25.13
CA LYS A 415 22.47 -10.57 26.51
C LYS A 415 21.29 -9.67 26.85
N ILE A 416 20.89 -8.77 25.91
CA ILE A 416 19.73 -7.91 26.08
C ILE A 416 18.44 -8.75 26.17
N LEU A 417 18.30 -9.73 25.27
CA LEU A 417 17.11 -10.59 25.21
C LEU A 417 16.97 -11.54 26.43
N ARG A 418 17.99 -11.75 27.26
CA ARG A 418 17.82 -12.48 28.54
C ARG A 418 16.73 -11.89 29.45
N ARG A 419 16.46 -10.59 29.34
CA ARG A 419 15.37 -9.91 30.04
C ARG A 419 14.10 -9.79 29.17
N GLY A 420 13.98 -10.67 28.18
CA GLY A 420 12.88 -10.70 27.25
C GLY A 420 12.05 -11.98 27.33
N ILE A 421 10.84 -11.84 26.84
CA ILE A 421 9.93 -12.94 26.58
C ILE A 421 9.79 -13.08 25.06
N GLU A 422 10.14 -14.26 24.55
CA GLU A 422 9.87 -14.60 23.18
C GLU A 422 8.38 -14.91 23.01
N MET A 423 7.76 -14.26 22.02
CA MET A 423 6.34 -14.38 21.70
C MET A 423 6.17 -15.07 20.34
N GLY A 424 5.39 -16.14 20.28
CA GLY A 424 5.18 -16.87 19.03
C GLY A 424 3.86 -17.63 18.98
N ARG A 425 3.57 -18.20 17.82
CA ARG A 425 2.37 -19.03 17.59
C ARG A 425 1.06 -18.40 18.08
N ALA A 426 0.91 -17.09 17.87
CA ALA A 426 -0.27 -16.35 18.27
C ALA A 426 -1.44 -16.67 17.35
N PHE A 427 -2.57 -17.06 17.90
CA PHE A 427 -3.79 -17.24 17.12
C PHE A 427 -5.04 -16.97 17.94
N ILE A 428 -6.12 -16.64 17.23
CA ILE A 428 -7.49 -16.68 17.69
C ILE A 428 -8.25 -17.57 16.71
N THR A 429 -8.99 -18.54 17.24
CA THR A 429 -9.75 -19.49 16.43
C THR A 429 -10.74 -18.78 15.51
N PRO A 430 -11.05 -19.29 14.33
CA PRO A 430 -11.89 -18.62 13.34
C PRO A 430 -13.22 -18.13 13.87
N ASP A 431 -13.88 -18.89 14.76
CA ASP A 431 -15.18 -18.55 15.36
C ASP A 431 -15.11 -17.26 16.20
N TYR A 432 -13.94 -16.93 16.77
CA TYR A 432 -13.75 -15.81 17.68
C TYR A 432 -12.92 -14.66 17.12
N GLN A 433 -12.44 -14.72 15.88
CA GLN A 433 -11.63 -13.64 15.27
C GLN A 433 -12.39 -12.31 15.17
N ARG A 434 -13.72 -12.36 15.00
CA ARG A 434 -14.57 -11.16 14.94
C ARG A 434 -15.16 -10.76 16.29
N HIS A 435 -14.90 -11.53 17.33
CA HIS A 435 -15.42 -11.21 18.66
C HIS A 435 -14.61 -10.05 19.27
N PRO A 436 -15.24 -8.93 19.67
CA PRO A 436 -14.56 -7.69 20.00
C PRO A 436 -13.63 -7.77 21.22
N ALA A 437 -13.91 -8.69 22.17
CA ALA A 437 -13.11 -8.83 23.37
C ALA A 437 -11.92 -9.81 23.22
N SER A 438 -11.89 -10.67 22.19
CA SER A 438 -10.90 -11.76 22.13
C SER A 438 -9.46 -11.26 22.16
N LEU A 439 -9.10 -10.36 21.24
CA LEU A 439 -7.72 -9.85 21.16
C LEU A 439 -7.34 -9.05 22.41
N ASP A 440 -8.24 -8.19 22.91
CA ASP A 440 -8.00 -7.37 24.09
C ASP A 440 -7.80 -8.23 25.35
N THR A 441 -8.64 -9.27 25.53
CA THR A 441 -8.52 -10.16 26.69
C THR A 441 -7.22 -10.97 26.65
N LEU A 442 -6.81 -11.43 25.45
CA LEU A 442 -5.53 -12.14 25.31
C LEU A 442 -4.34 -11.22 25.65
N TRP A 443 -4.37 -9.95 25.19
CA TRP A 443 -3.34 -8.96 25.55
C TRP A 443 -3.38 -8.55 27.03
N MET A 444 -4.56 -8.54 27.69
CA MET A 444 -4.62 -8.41 29.15
C MET A 444 -3.93 -9.59 29.84
N GLY A 445 -4.08 -10.80 29.31
CA GLY A 445 -3.36 -11.99 29.80
C GLY A 445 -1.83 -11.79 29.75
N ILE A 446 -1.31 -11.31 28.60
CA ILE A 446 0.14 -10.98 28.45
C ILE A 446 0.55 -9.91 29.46
N GLY A 447 -0.23 -8.83 29.59
CA GLY A 447 0.08 -7.74 30.53
C GLY A 447 0.11 -8.21 31.99
N LYS A 448 -0.84 -9.05 32.39
CA LYS A 448 -0.88 -9.64 33.74
C LYS A 448 0.23 -10.66 33.98
N TYR A 449 0.63 -11.40 32.96
CA TYR A 449 1.81 -12.24 33.01
C TYR A 449 3.08 -11.43 33.27
N LEU A 450 3.28 -10.31 32.58
CA LEU A 450 4.38 -9.38 32.84
C LEU A 450 4.35 -8.78 34.25
N CYS A 451 3.16 -8.51 34.81
CA CYS A 451 3.05 -8.05 36.20
C CYS A 451 3.53 -9.10 37.21
N LYS A 452 3.39 -10.39 36.90
CA LYS A 452 3.92 -11.49 37.74
C LYS A 452 5.43 -11.70 37.55
N HIS A 453 5.96 -11.21 36.44
CA HIS A 453 7.35 -11.37 36.02
C HIS A 453 7.99 -10.03 35.66
N PRO A 454 8.10 -9.07 36.61
CA PRO A 454 8.57 -7.71 36.36
C PRO A 454 10.02 -7.61 35.92
N GLU A 455 10.79 -8.69 36.07
CA GLU A 455 12.15 -8.82 35.57
C GLU A 455 12.24 -8.79 34.03
N TYR A 456 11.15 -9.12 33.30
CA TYR A 456 11.12 -9.07 31.85
C TYR A 456 10.46 -7.77 31.36
N HIS A 457 11.18 -7.04 30.52
CA HIS A 457 10.66 -5.80 29.93
C HIS A 457 10.80 -5.74 28.41
N TYR A 458 11.35 -6.77 27.78
CA TYR A 458 11.31 -6.91 26.33
C TYR A 458 10.30 -7.99 25.92
N LEU A 459 9.44 -7.66 24.94
CA LEU A 459 8.67 -8.65 24.20
C LEU A 459 9.23 -8.70 22.79
N TYR A 460 9.55 -9.88 22.28
CA TYR A 460 10.07 -10.02 20.93
C TYR A 460 9.57 -11.30 20.25
N GLY A 461 9.63 -11.32 18.93
CA GLY A 461 9.23 -12.48 18.14
C GLY A 461 8.96 -12.10 16.70
N THR A 462 8.60 -13.08 15.88
CA THR A 462 8.24 -12.83 14.48
C THR A 462 6.76 -12.49 14.33
N VAL A 463 6.49 -11.56 13.41
CA VAL A 463 5.15 -11.29 12.90
C VAL A 463 5.14 -11.63 11.43
N SER A 464 4.33 -12.60 11.06
CA SER A 464 4.22 -13.09 9.69
C SER A 464 3.30 -12.22 8.85
N ILE A 465 3.69 -12.02 7.60
CA ILE A 465 2.90 -11.41 6.53
C ILE A 465 2.73 -12.49 5.47
N SER A 466 1.53 -13.01 5.36
CA SER A 466 1.21 -14.17 4.53
C SER A 466 1.63 -14.00 3.06
N SER A 467 2.03 -15.11 2.44
CA SER A 467 2.31 -15.16 1.00
C SER A 467 1.06 -14.96 0.13
N GLU A 468 -0.14 -15.01 0.72
CA GLU A 468 -1.38 -14.69 0.03
C GLU A 468 -1.59 -13.19 -0.28
N TYR A 469 -0.82 -12.30 0.35
CA TYR A 469 -0.78 -10.91 -0.11
C TYR A 469 -0.09 -10.81 -1.46
N GLU A 470 -0.57 -9.89 -2.31
CA GLU A 470 0.11 -9.60 -3.57
C GLU A 470 1.59 -9.29 -3.33
N PRO A 471 2.51 -9.73 -4.20
CA PRO A 471 3.95 -9.45 -4.03
C PRO A 471 4.26 -7.96 -3.89
N SER A 472 3.54 -7.09 -4.60
CA SER A 472 3.67 -5.64 -4.49
C SER A 472 3.21 -5.11 -3.14
N THR A 473 2.15 -5.68 -2.56
CA THR A 473 1.67 -5.34 -1.22
C THR A 473 2.68 -5.76 -0.16
N ARG A 474 3.23 -6.97 -0.25
CA ARG A 474 4.30 -7.43 0.67
C ARG A 474 5.53 -6.52 0.59
N SER A 475 5.92 -6.14 -0.64
CA SER A 475 7.03 -5.19 -0.85
C SER A 475 6.73 -3.81 -0.26
N LEU A 476 5.50 -3.32 -0.40
CA LEU A 476 5.06 -2.05 0.19
C LEU A 476 5.12 -2.09 1.72
N ILE A 477 4.58 -3.15 2.34
CA ILE A 477 4.62 -3.32 3.80
C ILE A 477 6.07 -3.41 4.28
N LEU A 478 6.90 -4.22 3.62
CA LEU A 478 8.32 -4.37 3.95
C LEU A 478 9.05 -3.02 3.89
N SER A 479 8.90 -2.28 2.79
CA SER A 479 9.56 -1.00 2.61
C SER A 479 9.08 0.04 3.64
N TYR A 480 7.77 0.10 3.92
CA TYR A 480 7.25 0.95 4.99
C TYR A 480 7.88 0.63 6.36
N LEU A 481 7.94 -0.65 6.73
CA LEU A 481 8.53 -1.07 8.00
C LEU A 481 10.03 -0.76 8.07
N GLN A 482 10.76 -0.94 6.97
CA GLN A 482 12.18 -0.61 6.87
C GLN A 482 12.45 0.89 7.03
N HIS A 483 11.59 1.75 6.48
CA HIS A 483 11.79 3.19 6.57
C HIS A 483 11.32 3.82 7.88
N HIS A 484 10.26 3.29 8.49
CA HIS A 484 9.59 3.96 9.61
C HIS A 484 9.66 3.22 10.95
N CYS A 485 9.94 1.91 10.91
CA CYS A 485 9.77 1.08 12.10
C CYS A 485 11.05 0.35 12.54
N MET A 486 12.20 0.55 11.90
CA MET A 486 13.45 -0.10 12.31
C MET A 486 14.00 0.43 13.63
N ASN A 487 14.63 -0.44 14.40
CA ASN A 487 15.59 -0.07 15.42
C ASN A 487 16.99 -0.09 14.80
N GLU A 488 17.46 1.08 14.37
CA GLU A 488 18.72 1.24 13.62
C GLU A 488 19.96 0.69 14.37
N GLU A 489 19.94 0.72 15.68
CA GLU A 489 21.04 0.24 16.49
C GLU A 489 21.03 -1.29 16.61
N LEU A 490 19.91 -1.86 17.07
CA LEU A 490 19.81 -3.29 17.31
C LEU A 490 19.67 -4.12 16.03
N ALA A 491 19.22 -3.54 14.93
CA ALA A 491 19.15 -4.21 13.63
C ALA A 491 20.54 -4.66 13.12
N LYS A 492 21.61 -3.98 13.54
CA LYS A 492 23.00 -4.37 13.21
C LYS A 492 23.45 -5.65 13.90
N GLU A 493 22.75 -6.02 14.97
CA GLU A 493 23.09 -7.12 15.85
C GLU A 493 22.36 -8.44 15.48
N VAL A 494 21.54 -8.42 14.40
CA VAL A 494 20.79 -9.60 13.94
C VAL A 494 20.73 -9.67 12.43
N LYS A 495 20.84 -10.89 11.88
CA LYS A 495 20.76 -11.15 10.44
C LYS A 495 19.84 -12.33 10.17
N ALA A 496 18.90 -12.18 9.25
CA ALA A 496 18.10 -13.29 8.76
C ALA A 496 18.96 -14.28 7.95
N TYR A 497 18.71 -15.57 8.12
CA TYR A 497 19.32 -16.61 7.27
C TYR A 497 18.79 -16.54 5.84
N PHE A 498 17.49 -16.26 5.68
CA PHE A 498 16.80 -16.15 4.39
C PHE A 498 16.20 -14.75 4.21
N PRO A 499 17.00 -13.74 3.84
CA PRO A 499 16.48 -12.37 3.68
C PRO A 499 15.56 -12.26 2.44
N PRO A 500 14.54 -11.35 2.45
CA PRO A 500 13.52 -11.21 1.42
C PRO A 500 14.04 -10.49 0.16
N LYS A 501 15.00 -11.06 -0.55
CA LYS A 501 15.69 -10.44 -1.71
C LYS A 501 14.78 -10.19 -2.91
N SER A 502 13.70 -10.96 -3.06
CA SER A 502 12.76 -10.87 -4.19
C SER A 502 11.70 -9.78 -4.00
N LEU A 503 11.47 -9.33 -2.78
CA LEU A 503 10.46 -8.33 -2.46
C LEU A 503 11.05 -6.93 -2.59
N LYS A 504 10.89 -6.31 -3.78
CA LYS A 504 11.39 -4.96 -4.06
C LYS A 504 10.39 -4.17 -4.87
N LEU A 505 10.24 -2.91 -4.51
CA LEU A 505 9.55 -1.90 -5.33
C LEU A 505 10.54 -1.24 -6.31
N ASN A 506 10.02 -0.46 -7.23
CA ASN A 506 10.84 0.41 -8.06
C ASN A 506 11.50 1.50 -7.20
N SER A 507 12.68 1.96 -7.62
CA SER A 507 13.42 3.03 -6.91
C SER A 507 12.62 4.33 -6.72
N GLU A 508 11.74 4.65 -7.67
CA GLU A 508 10.82 5.79 -7.56
C GLU A 508 9.82 5.58 -6.41
N ASP A 509 9.18 4.41 -6.36
CA ASP A 509 8.17 4.09 -5.35
C ASP A 509 8.80 4.01 -3.95
N GLU A 510 9.99 3.41 -3.85
CA GLU A 510 10.79 3.38 -2.61
C GLU A 510 11.06 4.77 -2.04
N ARG A 511 11.38 5.76 -2.89
CA ARG A 511 11.63 7.14 -2.45
C ARG A 511 10.38 7.91 -2.05
N LEU A 512 9.19 7.50 -2.52
CA LEU A 512 7.92 8.12 -2.17
C LEU A 512 7.41 7.67 -0.80
N ILE A 513 7.74 6.44 -0.37
CA ILE A 513 7.26 5.88 0.89
C ILE A 513 7.61 6.76 2.10
N PRO A 514 8.87 7.17 2.35
CA PRO A 514 9.18 8.00 3.52
C PRO A 514 8.58 9.40 3.47
N LYS A 515 8.12 9.85 2.31
CA LYS A 515 7.54 11.18 2.12
C LYS A 515 6.01 11.18 2.24
N GLY A 516 5.35 10.28 1.51
CA GLY A 516 3.90 10.24 1.38
C GLY A 516 3.20 9.19 2.24
N LEU A 517 3.94 8.27 2.86
CA LEU A 517 3.35 7.16 3.63
C LEU A 517 3.94 7.13 5.06
N LYS A 518 3.65 8.16 5.85
CA LYS A 518 4.20 8.28 7.21
C LYS A 518 3.37 7.60 8.29
N ASP A 519 2.08 7.43 8.07
CA ASP A 519 1.15 6.89 9.05
C ASP A 519 0.71 5.46 8.67
N VAL A 520 0.71 4.55 9.65
CA VAL A 520 0.29 3.15 9.45
C VAL A 520 -1.18 3.02 9.02
N ARG A 521 -2.01 4.03 9.30
CA ARG A 521 -3.41 4.07 8.82
C ARG A 521 -3.46 4.27 7.31
N LEU A 522 -2.59 5.11 6.75
CA LEU A 522 -2.44 5.28 5.29
C LEU A 522 -1.95 4.00 4.63
N LEU A 523 -0.96 3.32 5.24
CA LEU A 523 -0.52 2.00 4.79
C LEU A 523 -1.69 1.02 4.76
N GLY A 524 -2.51 0.97 5.82
CA GLY A 524 -3.68 0.10 5.91
C GLY A 524 -4.69 0.35 4.78
N HIS A 525 -4.93 1.59 4.40
CA HIS A 525 -5.77 1.95 3.26
C HIS A 525 -5.17 1.47 1.94
N MET A 526 -3.88 1.75 1.69
CA MET A 526 -3.23 1.32 0.45
C MET A 526 -3.22 -0.20 0.30
N VAL A 527 -2.92 -0.94 1.38
CA VAL A 527 -2.97 -2.40 1.39
C VAL A 527 -4.37 -2.90 1.01
N SER A 528 -5.41 -2.35 1.68
CA SER A 528 -6.81 -2.73 1.37
C SER A 528 -7.24 -2.40 -0.07
N ASP A 529 -6.65 -1.38 -0.68
CA ASP A 529 -6.95 -0.99 -2.06
C ASP A 529 -6.22 -1.88 -3.08
N LEU A 530 -5.00 -2.31 -2.76
CA LEU A 530 -4.21 -3.19 -3.61
C LEU A 530 -4.72 -4.64 -3.59
N GLU A 531 -5.25 -5.09 -2.45
CA GLU A 531 -5.77 -6.44 -2.30
C GLU A 531 -7.20 -6.58 -2.86
N LYS A 532 -7.45 -7.65 -3.64
CA LYS A 532 -8.76 -7.90 -4.26
C LYS A 532 -9.86 -8.12 -3.24
N ASP A 533 -9.56 -8.86 -2.18
CA ASP A 533 -10.47 -9.15 -1.07
C ASP A 533 -10.59 -8.01 -0.04
N GLY A 534 -9.82 -6.94 -0.24
CA GLY A 534 -9.81 -5.78 0.64
C GLY A 534 -9.17 -6.03 2.01
N LYS A 535 -8.37 -7.11 2.16
CA LYS A 535 -7.70 -7.39 3.44
C LYS A 535 -6.73 -6.26 3.82
N HIS A 536 -6.64 -6.05 5.13
CA HIS A 536 -5.78 -5.03 5.72
C HIS A 536 -4.43 -5.61 6.14
N ILE A 537 -3.51 -4.75 6.57
CA ILE A 537 -2.26 -5.21 7.23
C ILE A 537 -2.59 -6.11 8.42
N PRO A 538 -1.72 -7.09 8.74
CA PRO A 538 -1.94 -8.04 9.83
C PRO A 538 -2.27 -7.34 11.15
N VAL A 539 -3.28 -7.86 11.88
CA VAL A 539 -3.78 -7.24 13.12
C VAL A 539 -2.69 -7.22 14.18
N LEU A 540 -1.89 -8.28 14.29
CA LEU A 540 -0.79 -8.37 15.26
C LEU A 540 0.30 -7.35 14.96
N LEU A 541 0.64 -7.12 13.69
CA LEU A 541 1.57 -6.07 13.31
C LEU A 541 1.11 -4.69 13.81
N LYS A 542 -0.18 -4.37 13.64
CA LYS A 542 -0.77 -3.12 14.18
C LYS A 542 -0.63 -3.04 15.70
N GLN A 543 -0.85 -4.14 16.41
CA GLN A 543 -0.76 -4.16 17.87
C GLN A 543 0.68 -3.92 18.35
N TYR A 544 1.66 -4.59 17.74
CA TYR A 544 3.06 -4.34 18.08
C TYR A 544 3.49 -2.91 17.79
N MET A 545 3.07 -2.33 16.64
CA MET A 545 3.37 -0.93 16.33
C MET A 545 2.73 0.04 17.34
N ARG A 546 1.50 -0.23 17.79
CA ARG A 546 0.84 0.57 18.87
C ARG A 546 1.58 0.52 20.19
N LEU A 547 2.23 -0.60 20.51
CA LEU A 547 3.07 -0.76 21.71
C LEU A 547 4.44 -0.07 21.58
N GLY A 548 4.74 0.52 20.44
CA GLY A 548 6.06 1.11 20.16
C GLY A 548 7.07 0.09 19.67
N GLY A 549 6.61 -1.08 19.18
CA GLY A 549 7.45 -2.13 18.62
C GLY A 549 8.30 -1.63 17.46
N ARG A 550 9.55 -2.09 17.43
CA ARG A 550 10.54 -1.78 16.40
C ARG A 550 11.03 -3.05 15.74
N MET A 551 11.18 -3.00 14.42
CA MET A 551 11.70 -4.11 13.64
C MET A 551 13.22 -4.21 13.80
N LEU A 552 13.71 -5.44 13.88
CA LEU A 552 15.13 -5.75 13.96
C LEU A 552 15.65 -6.34 12.64
N SER A 553 14.86 -7.23 12.01
CA SER A 553 15.26 -7.92 10.77
C SER A 553 14.03 -8.48 10.05
N PHE A 554 14.22 -8.91 8.80
CA PHE A 554 13.17 -9.56 8.01
C PHE A 554 13.72 -10.82 7.34
N GLY A 555 12.94 -11.90 7.35
CA GLY A 555 13.26 -13.18 6.72
C GLY A 555 12.08 -13.73 5.91
N ILE A 556 12.35 -14.78 5.12
CA ILE A 556 11.31 -15.60 4.50
C ILE A 556 11.31 -16.96 5.20
N ASP A 557 10.15 -17.41 5.64
CA ASP A 557 9.93 -18.75 6.18
C ASP A 557 9.26 -19.63 5.11
N GLU A 558 10.07 -20.43 4.41
CA GLU A 558 9.58 -21.32 3.36
C GLU A 558 8.76 -22.49 3.94
N ASP A 559 9.09 -22.95 5.15
CA ASP A 559 8.41 -24.05 5.82
C ASP A 559 7.01 -23.64 6.32
N PHE A 560 6.77 -22.33 6.42
CA PHE A 560 5.50 -21.76 6.83
C PHE A 560 4.79 -21.02 5.68
N GLY A 561 4.80 -21.64 4.49
CA GLY A 561 4.10 -21.12 3.30
C GLY A 561 4.76 -19.94 2.61
N GLY A 562 6.07 -19.71 2.81
CA GLY A 562 6.81 -18.61 2.20
C GLY A 562 6.42 -17.24 2.75
N THR A 563 6.07 -17.16 4.03
CA THR A 563 5.71 -15.92 4.72
C THR A 563 6.89 -14.95 4.77
N LEU A 564 6.58 -13.67 4.78
CA LEU A 564 7.54 -12.62 5.14
C LEU A 564 7.46 -12.38 6.65
N ASP A 565 8.49 -12.78 7.37
CA ASP A 565 8.58 -12.66 8.82
C ASP A 565 9.39 -11.44 9.23
N GLY A 566 8.74 -10.53 9.96
CA GLY A 566 9.40 -9.39 10.60
C GLY A 566 9.71 -9.68 12.06
N LEU A 567 11.00 -9.71 12.44
CA LEU A 567 11.41 -9.82 13.84
C LEU A 567 11.17 -8.47 14.52
N VAL A 568 10.21 -8.43 15.45
CA VAL A 568 9.84 -7.24 16.22
C VAL A 568 10.35 -7.31 17.65
N LEU A 569 10.75 -6.18 18.20
CA LEU A 569 11.09 -5.98 19.61
C LEU A 569 10.25 -4.86 20.18
N VAL A 570 9.59 -5.10 21.30
CA VAL A 570 8.89 -4.09 22.11
C VAL A 570 9.66 -3.90 23.41
N ASP A 571 10.09 -2.67 23.67
CA ASP A 571 10.63 -2.26 24.96
C ASP A 571 9.46 -1.72 25.81
N MET A 572 9.06 -2.48 26.84
CA MET A 572 7.93 -2.13 27.69
C MET A 572 8.19 -0.87 28.51
N CYS A 573 9.46 -0.51 28.76
CA CYS A 573 9.83 0.74 29.42
C CYS A 573 9.54 1.97 28.53
N LYS A 574 9.53 1.80 27.20
CA LYS A 574 9.24 2.85 26.20
C LYS A 574 7.81 2.76 25.63
N ALA A 575 7.03 1.77 26.05
CA ALA A 575 5.67 1.59 25.56
C ALA A 575 4.75 2.71 26.08
N PRO A 576 3.73 3.15 25.26
CA PRO A 576 2.83 4.22 25.64
C PRO A 576 2.08 3.90 26.95
N SER A 577 2.17 4.79 27.93
CA SER A 577 1.60 4.60 29.27
C SER A 577 0.10 4.28 29.28
N ARG A 578 -0.66 4.82 28.30
CA ARG A 578 -2.08 4.50 28.12
C ARG A 578 -2.30 3.00 27.83
N ILE A 579 -1.41 2.40 27.04
CA ILE A 579 -1.52 0.99 26.65
C ILE A 579 -1.06 0.10 27.79
N LEU A 580 0.02 0.46 28.48
CA LEU A 580 0.47 -0.25 29.68
C LEU A 580 -0.63 -0.28 30.75
N LYS A 581 -1.26 0.86 31.04
CA LYS A 581 -2.39 0.92 31.99
C LYS A 581 -3.58 0.05 31.57
N ARG A 582 -3.85 -0.06 30.28
CA ARG A 582 -4.95 -0.89 29.76
C ARG A 582 -4.68 -2.38 29.99
N PHE A 583 -3.49 -2.87 29.69
CA PHE A 583 -3.18 -4.29 29.68
C PHE A 583 -2.55 -4.80 30.99
N CYS A 584 -1.68 -4.01 31.59
CA CYS A 584 -0.99 -4.39 32.83
C CYS A 584 -1.72 -3.89 34.10
N GLY A 585 -2.46 -2.79 34.01
CA GLY A 585 -3.08 -2.13 35.16
C GLY A 585 -2.38 -0.81 35.53
N LYS A 586 -3.00 -0.08 36.49
CA LYS A 586 -2.53 1.28 36.83
C LYS A 586 -1.19 1.29 37.57
N ASP A 587 -0.87 0.23 38.29
CA ASP A 587 0.27 0.14 39.19
C ASP A 587 1.49 -0.55 38.57
N TYR A 588 1.38 -0.99 37.30
CA TYR A 588 2.50 -1.61 36.62
C TYR A 588 3.53 -0.57 36.18
N VAL A 589 4.76 -0.74 36.67
CA VAL A 589 5.94 0.04 36.25
C VAL A 589 7.01 -0.95 35.80
N PRO A 590 7.42 -0.92 34.53
CA PRO A 590 8.52 -1.76 34.07
C PRO A 590 9.80 -1.37 34.82
N ILE A 591 10.64 -2.34 35.14
CA ILE A 591 11.93 -2.11 35.81
C ILE A 591 12.99 -1.86 34.71
N PRO A 592 13.53 -0.62 34.58
CA PRO A 592 14.53 -0.33 33.57
C PRO A 592 15.83 -1.10 33.80
N ASP A 593 16.60 -1.36 32.75
CA ASP A 593 17.97 -1.81 32.89
C ASP A 593 18.82 -0.69 33.49
N GLU A 594 19.59 -1.01 34.54
CA GLU A 594 20.64 -0.11 35.07
C GLU A 594 21.75 0.15 34.04
N ALA A 595 21.79 -0.62 32.95
CA ALA A 595 22.78 -0.58 31.87
C ALA A 595 22.24 -0.18 30.51
N SER A 596 21.07 0.47 30.40
CA SER A 596 20.66 1.09 29.12
C SER A 596 21.64 2.22 28.81
N PRO A 597 22.34 2.23 27.66
CA PRO A 597 23.04 3.43 27.24
C PRO A 597 22.00 4.53 27.13
N THR A 598 22.07 5.47 28.03
CA THR A 598 21.29 6.70 27.98
C THR A 598 21.54 7.40 26.67
N ASP A 599 20.45 7.89 26.06
CA ASP A 599 20.47 8.82 24.94
C ASP A 599 21.55 9.91 25.17
N SER A 600 22.62 9.87 24.38
CA SER A 600 23.56 10.97 24.19
C SER A 600 23.68 11.27 22.71
#